data_67142b6d5ea8ed101542818a9998b46a
#
_entry.id   67142b6d5ea8ed101542818a9998b46a
#
_cell.length_a   1.000
_cell.length_b   1.000
_cell.length_c   1.000
_cell.angle_alpha   90.00
_cell.angle_beta   90.00
_cell.angle_gamma   90.00
#
_symmetry.space_group_name_H-M   'P 1'
#
loop_
_entity.id
_entity.type
_entity.pdbx_description
1 polymer ?
#
loop_
_entity_poly.entity_id
_entity_poly.type
_entity_poly.pdbx_seq_one_letter_code
_entity_poly.pdbx_strand_id
1 'polypeptide(L)' 'MKIKYFSDTDTALVEFSDLKVAETKEINENIYIDLDTSGNLVAMTIEHARKQASLPHLSYEQIEKKSPNKLQRTAKSRR' A
#
# COMPACT_ATOMS: atom_id res chain seq x y z
N MET A 1 -6.33 -8.36 1.73
CA MET A 1 -5.30 -7.42 2.23
C MET A 1 -5.21 -7.51 3.74
N LYS A 2 -4.01 -7.47 4.27
CA LYS A 2 -3.79 -7.54 5.70
C LYS A 2 -2.71 -6.54 6.09
N ILE A 3 -2.91 -5.83 7.19
CA ILE A 3 -1.93 -4.88 7.67
C ILE A 3 -1.47 -5.32 9.05
N LYS A 4 -0.15 -5.41 9.22
CA LYS A 4 0.47 -5.74 10.49
C LYS A 4 1.35 -4.57 10.90
N TYR A 5 1.22 -4.16 12.15
CA TYR A 5 2.06 -3.10 12.66
C TYR A 5 2.84 -3.62 13.85
N PHE A 6 4.16 -3.53 13.76
CA PHE A 6 5.07 -3.99 14.81
C PHE A 6 5.52 -2.77 15.59
N SER A 7 4.92 -2.57 16.75
CA SER A 7 5.16 -1.36 17.53
C SER A 7 6.57 -1.25 18.08
N ASP A 8 7.21 -2.38 18.32
CA ASP A 8 8.57 -2.38 18.89
C ASP A 8 9.60 -1.86 17.89
N THR A 9 9.38 -2.07 16.60
CA THR A 9 10.29 -1.59 15.57
C THR A 9 9.71 -0.45 14.75
N ASP A 10 8.45 -0.10 15.00
CA ASP A 10 7.74 0.94 14.25
C ASP A 10 7.72 0.60 12.75
N THR A 11 7.43 -0.66 12.46
CA THR A 11 7.40 -1.17 11.09
C THR A 11 5.97 -1.60 10.75
N ALA A 12 5.48 -1.17 9.60
CA ALA A 12 4.20 -1.63 9.10
C ALA A 12 4.42 -2.53 7.89
N LEU A 13 3.69 -3.63 7.84
CA LEU A 13 3.71 -4.55 6.72
C LEU A 13 2.30 -4.63 6.15
N VAL A 14 2.17 -4.25 4.89
CA VAL A 14 0.89 -4.31 4.19
C VAL A 14 0.96 -5.47 3.20
N GLU A 15 0.16 -6.49 3.44
CA GLU A 15 0.12 -7.68 2.59
C GLU A 15 -1.08 -7.54 1.65
N PHE A 16 -0.81 -7.33 0.38
CA PHE A 16 -1.86 -7.14 -0.62
C PHE A 16 -2.38 -8.45 -1.19
N SER A 17 -1.51 -9.47 -1.23
CA SER A 17 -1.88 -10.77 -1.77
C SER A 17 -1.00 -11.82 -1.12
N ASP A 18 -1.29 -13.08 -1.43
CA ASP A 18 -0.47 -14.19 -0.95
C ASP A 18 0.42 -14.76 -2.06
N LEU A 19 0.63 -14.00 -3.11
CA LEU A 19 1.50 -14.41 -4.19
C LEU A 19 2.94 -14.49 -3.70
N LYS A 20 3.73 -15.32 -4.39
CA LYS A 20 5.11 -15.52 -3.99
C LYS A 20 5.96 -14.33 -4.42
N VAL A 21 6.77 -13.84 -3.49
CA VAL A 21 7.67 -12.71 -3.78
C VAL A 21 8.82 -13.19 -4.67
N ALA A 22 9.03 -12.47 -5.75
CA ALA A 22 10.14 -12.72 -6.65
C ALA A 22 11.18 -11.62 -6.60
N GLU A 23 10.77 -10.42 -6.26
CA GLU A 23 11.65 -9.26 -6.28
C GLU A 23 11.22 -8.25 -5.23
N THR A 24 12.19 -7.65 -4.55
CA THR A 24 11.93 -6.56 -3.62
C THR A 24 12.62 -5.31 -4.16
N LYS A 25 11.87 -4.24 -4.27
CA LYS A 25 12.39 -2.96 -4.73
C LYS A 25 12.37 -1.97 -3.59
N GLU A 26 13.48 -1.26 -3.44
CA GLU A 26 13.58 -0.19 -2.46
C GLU A 26 13.09 1.11 -3.11
N ILE A 27 12.01 1.67 -2.58
CA ILE A 27 11.51 2.96 -3.06
C ILE A 27 12.34 4.07 -2.44
N ASN A 28 12.58 3.97 -1.14
CA ASN A 28 13.51 4.83 -0.41
C ASN A 28 13.92 4.07 0.85
N GLU A 29 14.69 4.70 1.72
CA GLU A 29 15.22 4.00 2.89
C GLU A 29 14.13 3.50 3.83
N ASN A 30 12.91 4.02 3.71
CA ASN A 30 11.82 3.64 4.60
C ASN A 30 10.76 2.76 3.94
N ILE A 31 10.79 2.62 2.62
CA ILE A 31 9.70 1.96 1.91
C ILE A 31 10.24 0.93 0.92
N TYR A 32 9.74 -0.30 1.06
CA TYR A 32 10.14 -1.42 0.20
C TYR A 32 8.88 -2.07 -0.36
N ILE A 33 8.93 -2.48 -1.61
CA ILE A 33 7.80 -3.10 -2.28
C ILE A 33 8.21 -4.47 -2.78
N ASP A 34 7.39 -5.47 -2.46
CA ASP A 34 7.60 -6.85 -2.92
C ASP A 34 6.69 -7.13 -4.11
N LEU A 35 7.27 -7.70 -5.15
CA LEU A 35 6.56 -8.00 -6.38
C LEU A 35 6.70 -9.48 -6.70
N ASP A 36 5.72 -10.04 -7.43
CA ASP A 36 5.84 -11.41 -7.94
C ASP A 36 6.56 -11.41 -9.29
N THR A 37 6.65 -12.57 -9.92
CA THR A 37 7.38 -12.70 -11.18
C THR A 37 6.76 -11.91 -12.31
N SER A 38 5.47 -11.61 -12.21
CA SER A 38 4.76 -10.85 -13.24
C SER A 38 4.71 -9.36 -12.93
N GLY A 39 5.35 -8.94 -11.84
CA GLY A 39 5.34 -7.53 -11.46
C GLY A 39 4.12 -7.12 -10.66
N ASN A 40 3.32 -8.08 -10.21
CA ASN A 40 2.17 -7.76 -9.37
C ASN A 40 2.59 -7.46 -7.95
N LEU A 41 1.87 -6.56 -7.31
CA LEU A 41 2.18 -6.14 -5.96
C LEU A 41 1.80 -7.22 -4.96
N VAL A 42 2.77 -7.62 -4.14
CA VAL A 42 2.54 -8.63 -3.10
C VAL A 42 2.44 -7.97 -1.74
N ALA A 43 3.41 -7.15 -1.38
CA ALA A 43 3.46 -6.54 -0.05
C ALA A 43 4.24 -5.25 -0.08
N MET A 44 4.07 -4.46 0.98
CA MET A 44 4.84 -3.23 1.17
C MET A 44 5.30 -3.18 2.61
N THR A 45 6.58 -2.87 2.82
CA THR A 45 7.14 -2.66 4.15
C THR A 45 7.42 -1.19 4.33
N ILE A 46 6.96 -0.64 5.45
CA ILE A 46 7.16 0.77 5.77
C ILE A 46 7.90 0.85 7.09
N GLU A 47 9.13 1.35 7.04
CA GLU A 47 9.94 1.60 8.23
C GLU A 47 9.62 2.97 8.77
N HIS A 48 9.76 3.14 10.08
CA HIS A 48 9.40 4.39 10.75
C HIS A 48 7.97 4.78 10.42
N ALA A 49 7.07 3.81 10.57
CA ALA A 49 5.73 3.90 10.00
C ALA A 49 4.93 5.05 10.59
N ARG A 50 5.15 5.41 11.85
CA ARG A 50 4.40 6.52 12.45
C ARG A 50 4.73 7.85 11.79
N LYS A 51 5.93 7.98 11.25
CA LYS A 51 6.31 9.21 10.53
C LYS A 51 5.80 9.21 9.10
N GLN A 52 5.61 8.01 8.53
CA GLN A 52 5.19 7.89 7.14
C GLN A 52 3.67 7.85 7.00
N ALA A 53 2.98 7.41 8.03
CA ALA A 53 1.54 7.21 7.98
C ALA A 53 0.94 7.51 9.35
N SER A 54 -0.38 7.60 9.40
CA SER A 54 -1.09 7.96 10.62
C SER A 54 -1.45 6.75 11.47
N LEU A 55 -0.57 5.77 11.52
CA LEU A 55 -0.82 4.56 12.28
C LEU A 55 -0.88 4.86 13.77
N PRO A 56 -1.71 4.15 14.54
CA PRO A 56 -2.46 2.98 14.10
C PRO A 56 -3.83 3.28 13.48
N HIS A 57 -4.06 4.49 13.06
CA HIS A 57 -5.35 4.85 12.47
C HIS A 57 -5.43 4.37 11.04
N LEU A 58 -6.47 3.61 10.75
CA LEU A 58 -6.69 3.05 9.43
C LEU A 58 -8.14 3.18 9.07
N SER A 59 -8.41 3.64 7.86
CA SER A 59 -9.77 3.64 7.35
C SER A 59 -9.77 3.11 5.93
N TYR A 60 -10.87 2.52 5.56
CA TYR A 60 -11.07 2.00 4.22
C TYR A 60 -12.44 2.46 3.75
N GLU A 61 -12.49 2.99 2.57
CA GLU A 61 -13.76 3.46 2.02
C GLU A 61 -13.81 3.12 0.55
N GLN A 62 -14.86 2.43 0.14
CA GLN A 62 -15.10 2.15 -1.26
C GLN A 62 -16.13 3.14 -1.78
N ILE A 63 -15.75 3.87 -2.80
CA ILE A 63 -16.64 4.90 -3.35
C ILE A 63 -17.25 4.36 -4.62
N GLU A 64 -18.58 4.26 -4.64
CA GLU A 64 -19.32 3.79 -5.79
C GLU A 64 -19.76 4.98 -6.60
N LYS A 65 -19.44 4.98 -7.87
CA LYS A 65 -19.85 6.06 -8.75
C LYS A 65 -20.76 5.53 -9.82
N LYS A 66 -21.87 6.18 -9.99
CA LYS A 66 -22.81 5.83 -11.03
C LYS A 66 -22.65 6.70 -12.26
N SER A 67 -21.82 7.70 -12.18
CA SER A 67 -21.60 8.61 -13.27
C SER A 67 -21.00 7.88 -14.45
N PRO A 68 -21.51 8.11 -15.62
CA PRO A 68 -20.88 7.52 -16.79
C PRO A 68 -19.56 8.16 -17.06
N ASN A 69 -19.25 8.88 -16.79
CA ASN A 69 -18.11 9.47 -17.13
C ASN A 69 -17.08 9.61 -16.72
N LYS A 70 -17.18 10.03 -16.74
CA LYS A 70 -16.32 10.20 -16.40
C LYS A 70 -15.46 10.56 -15.95
N LEU A 71 -15.39 11.04 -16.11
CA LEU A 71 -14.55 11.26 -15.57
C LEU A 71 -13.89 11.32 -15.06
N GLN A 72 -13.81 11.46 -15.29
CA GLN A 72 -13.06 11.29 -14.73
C GLN A 72 -12.24 11.31 -14.27
N ARG A 73 -12.05 11.65 -14.56
CA ARG A 73 -11.13 11.50 -14.04
C ARG A 73 -10.44 11.80 -13.47
N THR A 74 -10.44 12.24 -13.60
CA THR A 74 -9.74 12.29 -12.99
C THR A 74 -9.22 12.30 -12.31
N ALA A 75 -9.22 12.65 -12.38
CA ALA A 75 -8.63 12.42 -11.70
C ALA A 75 -8.10 12.37 -11.12
N LYS A 76 -8.09 12.67 -11.26
CA LYS A 76 -7.53 12.39 -10.76
C LYS A 76 -7.05 12.35 -10.01
N SER A 77 -7.09 12.69 -10.18
CA SER A 77 -6.57 12.47 -9.49
C SER A 77 -6.15 12.60 -8.70
N ARG A 78 -6.19 13.08 -8.61
CA ARG A 78 -5.72 13.03 -7.91
C ARG A 78 -5.34 12.98 -7.04
N ARG A 79 -5.42 13.33 -7.13
CA ARG A 79 -5.01 13.09 -6.38
C ARG A 79 -4.63 12.90 -5.96
#